data_997c6208d5f8a24c77862e380e829f9b
#
_entry.id   997c6208d5f8a24c77862e380e829f9b
#
_cell.length_a   1.000
_cell.length_b   1.000
_cell.length_c   1.000
_cell.angle_alpha   90.00
_cell.angle_beta   90.00
_cell.angle_gamma   90.00
#
_symmetry.space_group_name_H-M   'P 1'
#
loop_
_entity.id
_entity.type
_entity.pdbx_description
1 polymer ?
#
loop_
_entity_poly.entity_id
_entity_poly.type
_entity_poly.pdbx_seq_one_letter_code
_entity_poly.pdbx_strand_id
1 'polypeptide(L)'
;MSRTDPIRDKGDIQRLKNHFLKKGELRNYTMVTLALNTSLRIGDLLQLKWEDVYNFRNNQYKAHIAIQEQKTHKLTMILLNPEAKDSLTLLKNYTEGLFPELCIFKSRIGKNRPINRSRAFNIIKQAAIELGIEGNISCHSLRKTFGYQAWKKGVPPALIMSIYNHSSLEITKRYLSIDQDDKDEVFLNMNL
;
A
#
# COMPACT_ATOMS: atom_id res chain seq x y z
N MET A 1 3.20 -19.15 8.85
CA MET A 1 3.47 -18.11 7.83
C MET A 1 4.77 -17.42 8.19
N SER A 2 5.73 -17.33 7.27
CA SER A 2 6.98 -16.60 7.50
C SER A 2 6.68 -15.11 7.73
N ARG A 3 7.38 -14.52 8.68
CA ARG A 3 7.26 -13.09 9.00
C ARG A 3 7.71 -12.28 7.78
N THR A 4 6.91 -11.33 7.33
CA THR A 4 7.29 -10.39 6.27
C THR A 4 7.93 -9.14 6.88
N ASP A 5 8.79 -8.47 6.14
CA ASP A 5 9.51 -7.28 6.59
C ASP A 5 9.00 -6.02 5.90
N PRO A 6 9.06 -4.84 6.56
CA PRO A 6 8.85 -3.57 5.87
C PRO A 6 10.03 -3.26 4.93
N ILE A 7 9.80 -2.50 3.88
CA ILE A 7 10.88 -1.89 3.11
C ILE A 7 11.36 -0.66 3.90
N ARG A 8 12.58 -0.73 4.44
CA ARG A 8 13.13 0.28 5.34
C ARG A 8 13.72 1.46 4.56
N ASP A 9 14.48 1.17 3.52
CA ASP A 9 15.12 2.18 2.69
C ASP A 9 14.12 2.87 1.75
N LYS A 10 14.14 4.21 1.72
CA LYS A 10 13.26 5.00 0.84
C LYS A 10 13.65 4.88 -0.63
N GLY A 11 14.93 4.65 -0.91
CA GLY A 11 15.43 4.40 -2.27
C GLY A 11 14.83 3.12 -2.83
N ASP A 12 14.75 2.05 -2.03
CA ASP A 12 14.14 0.78 -2.43
C ASP A 12 12.62 0.91 -2.67
N ILE A 13 11.93 1.72 -1.88
CA ILE A 13 10.53 2.04 -2.13
C ILE A 13 10.38 2.69 -3.52
N GLN A 14 11.25 3.65 -3.85
CA GLN A 14 11.21 4.31 -5.14
C GLN A 14 11.64 3.39 -6.28
N ARG A 15 12.66 2.55 -6.07
CA ARG A 15 13.11 1.52 -7.03
C ARG A 15 11.97 0.57 -7.37
N LEU A 16 11.21 0.10 -6.35
CA LEU A 16 10.06 -0.80 -6.55
C LEU A 16 8.95 -0.14 -7.38
N LYS A 17 8.60 1.11 -7.11
CA LYS A 17 7.62 1.85 -7.92
C LYS A 17 8.11 2.05 -9.35
N ASN A 18 9.35 2.51 -9.52
CA ASN A 18 9.94 2.79 -10.82
C ASN A 18 10.11 1.54 -11.68
N HIS A 19 10.31 0.38 -11.07
CA HIS A 19 10.39 -0.90 -11.77
C HIS A 19 9.13 -1.16 -12.61
N PHE A 20 7.94 -1.00 -12.03
CA PHE A 20 6.68 -1.18 -12.74
C PHE A 20 6.41 -0.05 -13.74
N LEU A 21 6.77 1.18 -13.38
CA LEU A 21 6.57 2.34 -14.26
C LEU A 21 7.41 2.21 -15.53
N LYS A 22 8.70 1.85 -15.42
CA LYS A 22 9.60 1.64 -16.56
C LYS A 22 9.17 0.49 -17.47
N LYS A 23 8.51 -0.53 -16.92
CA LYS A 23 7.95 -1.65 -17.68
C LYS A 23 6.58 -1.34 -18.32
N GLY A 24 6.02 -0.14 -18.11
CA GLY A 24 4.67 0.22 -18.58
C GLY A 24 3.55 -0.53 -17.84
N GLU A 25 3.86 -1.16 -16.71
CA GLU A 25 2.92 -1.96 -15.93
C GLU A 25 2.10 -1.08 -14.96
N LEU A 26 1.33 -0.13 -15.52
CA LEU A 26 0.66 0.93 -14.75
C LEU A 26 -0.29 0.40 -13.68
N ARG A 27 -1.01 -0.70 -13.91
CA ARG A 27 -1.83 -1.35 -12.88
C ARG A 27 -1.00 -1.78 -11.68
N ASN A 28 0.16 -2.41 -11.92
CA ASN A 28 1.04 -2.89 -10.86
C ASN A 28 1.70 -1.70 -10.13
N TYR A 29 2.12 -0.67 -10.87
CA TYR A 29 2.60 0.59 -10.32
C TYR A 29 1.57 1.23 -9.38
N THR A 30 0.32 1.39 -9.84
CA THR A 30 -0.78 1.97 -9.03
C THR A 30 -1.10 1.09 -7.82
N MET A 31 -1.07 -0.24 -7.96
CA MET A 31 -1.29 -1.17 -6.84
C MET A 31 -0.24 -0.98 -5.74
N VAL A 32 1.03 -0.90 -6.10
CA VAL A 32 2.13 -0.68 -5.14
C VAL A 32 2.02 0.71 -4.52
N THR A 33 1.80 1.74 -5.32
CA THR A 33 1.67 3.12 -4.84
C THR A 33 0.50 3.28 -3.86
N LEU A 34 -0.69 2.75 -4.20
CA LEU A 34 -1.84 2.80 -3.30
C LEU A 34 -1.58 1.99 -2.02
N ALA A 35 -1.01 0.79 -2.11
CA ALA A 35 -0.71 -0.02 -0.93
C ALA A 35 0.24 0.70 0.04
N LEU A 36 1.25 1.40 -0.49
CA LEU A 36 2.22 2.19 0.29
C LEU A 36 1.61 3.46 0.89
N ASN A 37 0.58 4.04 0.28
CA ASN A 37 0.02 5.34 0.70
C ASN A 37 -1.30 5.24 1.46
N THR A 38 -2.00 4.10 1.39
CA THR A 38 -3.30 3.93 2.05
C THR A 38 -3.26 2.97 3.23
N SER A 39 -2.18 2.22 3.37
CA SER A 39 -2.09 1.17 4.42
C SER A 39 -3.20 0.10 4.32
N LEU A 40 -3.89 -0.03 3.19
CA LEU A 40 -4.93 -1.05 3.00
C LEU A 40 -4.37 -2.47 3.03
N ARG A 41 -5.16 -3.41 3.53
CA ARG A 41 -4.86 -4.83 3.32
C ARG A 41 -5.00 -5.14 1.84
N ILE A 42 -4.12 -5.98 1.30
CA ILE A 42 -4.14 -6.31 -0.13
C ILE A 42 -5.51 -6.82 -0.59
N GLY A 43 -6.22 -7.57 0.26
CA GLY A 43 -7.56 -8.05 -0.07
C GLY A 43 -8.57 -6.94 -0.28
N ASP A 44 -8.52 -5.90 0.55
CA ASP A 44 -9.41 -4.74 0.48
C ASP A 44 -9.00 -3.84 -0.70
N LEU A 45 -7.69 -3.62 -0.87
CA LEU A 45 -7.14 -2.84 -1.98
C LEU A 45 -7.57 -3.40 -3.34
N LEU A 46 -7.46 -4.71 -3.54
CA LEU A 46 -7.77 -5.34 -4.82
C LEU A 46 -9.26 -5.26 -5.21
N GLN A 47 -10.15 -5.09 -4.24
CA GLN A 47 -11.60 -4.95 -4.47
C GLN A 47 -12.02 -3.54 -4.88
N LEU A 48 -11.12 -2.56 -4.82
CA LEU A 48 -11.44 -1.18 -5.19
C LEU A 48 -11.93 -1.09 -6.62
N LYS A 49 -13.03 -0.36 -6.78
CA LYS A 49 -13.61 0.06 -8.04
C LYS A 49 -13.32 1.54 -8.28
N TRP A 50 -13.47 1.98 -9.51
CA TRP A 50 -13.27 3.38 -9.83
C TRP A 50 -14.24 4.30 -9.08
N GLU A 51 -15.48 3.90 -8.84
CA GLU A 51 -16.44 4.66 -8.03
C GLU A 51 -15.99 4.89 -6.58
N ASP A 52 -15.11 4.05 -6.03
CA ASP A 52 -14.59 4.21 -4.66
C ASP A 52 -13.63 5.39 -4.54
N VAL A 53 -12.93 5.72 -5.62
CA VAL A 53 -11.85 6.74 -5.66
C VAL A 53 -12.19 7.96 -6.50
N TYR A 54 -13.14 7.84 -7.44
CA TYR A 54 -13.43 8.86 -8.43
C TYR A 54 -14.94 9.14 -8.51
N ASN A 55 -15.31 10.42 -8.56
CA ASN A 55 -16.69 10.86 -8.73
C ASN A 55 -16.92 11.19 -10.20
N PHE A 56 -17.67 10.33 -10.89
CA PHE A 56 -17.98 10.46 -12.31
C PHE A 56 -18.93 11.61 -12.65
N ARG A 57 -19.65 12.19 -11.67
CA ARG A 57 -20.57 13.30 -11.90
C ARG A 57 -19.84 14.63 -12.06
N ASN A 58 -18.79 14.84 -11.28
CA ASN A 58 -18.00 16.07 -11.30
C ASN A 58 -16.58 15.89 -11.83
N ASN A 59 -16.23 14.68 -12.29
CA ASN A 59 -14.92 14.33 -12.82
C ASN A 59 -13.76 14.62 -11.87
N GLN A 60 -13.93 14.37 -10.55
CA GLN A 60 -12.92 14.62 -9.53
C GLN A 60 -12.62 13.37 -8.70
N TYR A 61 -11.39 13.28 -8.19
CA TYR A 61 -11.04 12.29 -7.19
C TYR A 61 -11.73 12.61 -5.87
N LYS A 62 -12.22 11.58 -5.21
CA LYS A 62 -12.71 11.71 -3.83
C LYS A 62 -11.56 12.09 -2.91
N ALA A 63 -11.85 12.84 -1.84
CA ALA A 63 -10.86 13.14 -0.81
C ALA A 63 -10.48 11.88 -0.02
N HIS A 64 -11.46 11.01 0.22
CA HIS A 64 -11.30 9.79 1.02
C HIS A 64 -11.88 8.58 0.29
N ILE A 65 -11.25 7.43 0.52
CA ILE A 65 -11.82 6.11 0.25
C ILE A 65 -12.57 5.67 1.51
N ALA A 66 -13.84 5.30 1.37
CA ALA A 66 -14.63 4.67 2.43
C ALA A 66 -14.66 3.17 2.19
N ILE A 67 -14.10 2.37 3.09
CA ILE A 67 -14.03 0.92 2.95
C ILE A 67 -14.55 0.23 4.21
N GLN A 68 -15.40 -0.76 4.01
CA GLN A 68 -15.69 -1.74 5.05
C GLN A 68 -14.64 -2.85 4.95
N GLU A 69 -13.71 -2.89 5.92
CA GLU A 69 -12.63 -3.89 5.93
C GLU A 69 -13.18 -5.32 5.99
N GLN A 70 -12.75 -6.20 5.10
CA GLN A 70 -13.21 -7.60 5.05
C GLN A 70 -12.94 -8.39 6.34
N LYS A 71 -11.83 -8.10 7.02
CA LYS A 71 -11.41 -8.84 8.22
C LYS A 71 -12.08 -8.35 9.50
N THR A 72 -12.28 -7.05 9.64
CA THR A 72 -12.74 -6.41 10.89
C THR A 72 -14.16 -5.91 10.81
N HIS A 73 -14.74 -5.86 9.59
CA HIS A 73 -16.03 -5.28 9.28
C HIS A 73 -16.19 -3.80 9.71
N LYS A 74 -15.10 -3.15 10.06
CA LYS A 74 -15.09 -1.72 10.42
C LYS A 74 -15.10 -0.85 9.17
N LEU A 75 -15.88 0.22 9.20
CA LEU A 75 -15.79 1.28 8.22
C LEU A 75 -14.54 2.12 8.49
N THR A 76 -13.69 2.23 7.48
CA THR A 76 -12.44 3.00 7.55
C THR A 76 -12.43 4.05 6.46
N MET A 77 -12.15 5.29 6.85
CA MET A 77 -11.96 6.42 5.94
C MET A 77 -10.48 6.67 5.73
N ILE A 78 -10.01 6.62 4.48
CA ILE A 78 -8.59 6.74 4.14
C ILE A 78 -8.42 7.90 3.17
N LEU A 79 -7.60 8.88 3.54
CA LEU A 79 -7.29 10.02 2.69
C LEU A 79 -6.53 9.55 1.43
N LEU A 80 -6.99 9.97 0.26
CA LEU A 80 -6.24 9.87 -0.99
C LEU A 80 -5.27 11.05 -1.10
N ASN A 81 -4.00 10.80 -0.79
CA ASN A 81 -2.95 11.79 -0.93
C ASN A 81 -2.62 12.09 -2.42
N PRO A 82 -1.87 13.15 -2.73
CA PRO A 82 -1.52 13.49 -4.11
C PRO A 82 -0.87 12.35 -4.88
N GLU A 83 0.11 11.65 -4.31
CA GLU A 83 0.82 10.55 -4.97
C GLU A 83 -0.12 9.38 -5.36
N ALA A 84 -1.09 9.06 -4.49
CA ALA A 84 -2.13 8.08 -4.79
C ALA A 84 -3.01 8.53 -5.97
N LYS A 85 -3.43 9.81 -5.99
CA LYS A 85 -4.22 10.38 -7.08
C LYS A 85 -3.46 10.41 -8.40
N ASP A 86 -2.17 10.76 -8.38
CA ASP A 86 -1.31 10.79 -9.57
C ASP A 86 -1.17 9.39 -10.18
N SER A 87 -0.95 8.38 -9.36
CA SER A 87 -0.88 6.99 -9.82
C SER A 87 -2.20 6.51 -10.45
N LEU A 88 -3.32 6.87 -9.83
CA LEU A 88 -4.66 6.60 -10.38
C LEU A 88 -4.90 7.35 -11.69
N THR A 89 -4.42 8.58 -11.82
CA THR A 89 -4.53 9.38 -13.04
C THR A 89 -3.76 8.73 -14.18
N LEU A 90 -2.53 8.28 -13.93
CA LEU A 90 -1.77 7.52 -14.91
C LEU A 90 -2.54 6.29 -15.38
N LEU A 91 -3.04 5.48 -14.45
CA LEU A 91 -3.79 4.28 -14.80
C LEU A 91 -5.09 4.61 -15.55
N LYS A 92 -5.81 5.66 -15.12
CA LYS A 92 -7.07 6.11 -15.74
C LYS A 92 -6.87 6.46 -17.21
N ASN A 93 -5.81 7.21 -17.54
CA ASN A 93 -5.54 7.66 -18.89
C ASN A 93 -5.26 6.53 -19.88
N TYR A 94 -4.89 5.35 -19.39
CA TYR A 94 -4.65 4.14 -20.18
C TYR A 94 -5.75 3.08 -20.01
N THR A 95 -6.84 3.43 -19.32
CA THR A 95 -7.97 2.52 -19.12
C THR A 95 -9.08 2.84 -20.12
N GLU A 96 -9.26 1.97 -21.09
CA GLU A 96 -10.37 2.07 -22.03
C GLU A 96 -11.69 1.66 -21.37
N GLY A 97 -12.79 2.32 -21.78
CA GLY A 97 -14.13 1.99 -21.31
C GLY A 97 -14.30 2.14 -19.81
N LEU A 98 -13.81 3.25 -19.25
CA LEU A 98 -13.91 3.55 -17.83
C LEU A 98 -15.37 3.75 -17.39
N PHE A 99 -15.80 3.03 -16.36
CA PHE A 99 -17.12 3.17 -15.74
C PHE A 99 -17.05 2.94 -14.22
N PRO A 100 -18.06 3.38 -13.43
CA PRO A 100 -18.01 3.37 -11.96
C PRO A 100 -17.64 2.03 -11.34
N GLU A 101 -18.27 0.94 -11.74
CA GLU A 101 -18.11 -0.39 -11.15
C GLU A 101 -16.88 -1.14 -11.68
N LEU A 102 -16.10 -0.54 -12.59
CA LEU A 102 -14.90 -1.16 -13.12
C LEU A 102 -13.85 -1.35 -12.02
N CYS A 103 -13.36 -2.59 -11.86
CA CYS A 103 -12.26 -2.89 -10.94
C CYS A 103 -11.00 -2.12 -11.33
N ILE A 104 -10.38 -1.39 -10.39
CA ILE A 104 -9.12 -0.66 -10.62
C ILE A 104 -8.01 -1.66 -10.99
N PHE A 105 -7.93 -2.78 -10.27
CA PHE A 105 -6.92 -3.81 -10.48
C PHE A 105 -7.45 -4.99 -11.29
N LYS A 106 -8.08 -4.67 -12.42
CA LYS A 106 -8.71 -5.66 -13.30
C LYS A 106 -7.74 -6.73 -13.75
N SER A 107 -8.19 -7.99 -13.72
CA SER A 107 -7.52 -9.13 -14.32
C SER A 107 -7.67 -9.09 -15.86
N ARG A 108 -6.70 -9.68 -16.56
CA ARG A 108 -6.82 -9.93 -18.00
C ARG A 108 -7.84 -11.03 -18.32
N ILE A 109 -8.19 -11.87 -17.32
CA ILE A 109 -9.13 -12.98 -17.45
C ILE A 109 -10.46 -12.58 -16.82
N GLY A 110 -11.56 -12.76 -17.54
CA GLY A 110 -12.92 -12.42 -17.11
C GLY A 110 -13.32 -10.96 -17.45
N LYS A 111 -14.62 -10.70 -17.37
CA LYS A 111 -15.17 -9.38 -17.83
C LYS A 111 -14.76 -8.22 -16.91
N ASN A 112 -15.00 -8.33 -15.61
CA ASN A 112 -14.68 -7.29 -14.62
C ASN A 112 -14.36 -7.94 -13.26
N ARG A 113 -13.22 -8.60 -13.17
CA ARG A 113 -12.73 -9.23 -11.94
C ARG A 113 -11.37 -8.68 -11.57
N PRO A 114 -11.08 -8.41 -10.30
CA PRO A 114 -9.75 -8.01 -9.88
C PRO A 114 -8.77 -9.17 -10.00
N ILE A 115 -7.47 -8.87 -10.06
CA ILE A 115 -6.44 -9.89 -9.85
C ILE A 115 -6.59 -10.49 -8.44
N ASN A 116 -6.27 -11.76 -8.29
CA ASN A 116 -6.33 -12.41 -6.99
C ASN A 116 -5.10 -12.11 -6.12
N ARG A 117 -5.20 -12.44 -4.82
CA ARG A 117 -4.14 -12.21 -3.84
C ARG A 117 -2.84 -12.93 -4.20
N SER A 118 -2.92 -14.14 -4.73
CA SER A 118 -1.73 -14.93 -5.13
C SER A 118 -1.00 -14.26 -6.29
N ARG A 119 -1.74 -13.73 -7.27
CA ARG A 119 -1.13 -12.98 -8.38
C ARG A 119 -0.46 -11.70 -7.90
N ALA A 120 -1.12 -10.91 -7.05
CA ALA A 120 -0.54 -9.71 -6.45
C ALA A 120 0.72 -10.06 -5.63
N PHE A 121 0.68 -11.13 -4.84
CA PHE A 121 1.83 -11.63 -4.09
C PHE A 121 3.01 -11.94 -5.02
N ASN A 122 2.80 -12.71 -6.08
CA ASN A 122 3.86 -13.08 -7.02
C ASN A 122 4.45 -11.87 -7.73
N ILE A 123 3.62 -10.90 -8.15
CA ILE A 123 4.07 -9.64 -8.77
C ILE A 123 5.04 -8.89 -7.85
N ILE A 124 4.65 -8.67 -6.59
CA ILE A 124 5.46 -7.90 -5.65
C ILE A 124 6.71 -8.65 -5.24
N LYS A 125 6.58 -9.95 -4.94
CA LYS A 125 7.71 -10.80 -4.54
C LYS A 125 8.76 -10.89 -5.64
N GLN A 126 8.35 -11.12 -6.89
CA GLN A 126 9.25 -11.21 -8.03
C GLN A 126 9.99 -9.88 -8.24
N ALA A 127 9.28 -8.76 -8.22
CA ALA A 127 9.91 -7.44 -8.36
C ALA A 127 10.92 -7.15 -7.24
N ALA A 128 10.62 -7.53 -5.99
CA ALA A 128 11.56 -7.37 -4.89
C ALA A 128 12.83 -8.21 -5.08
N ILE A 129 12.70 -9.45 -5.56
CA ILE A 129 13.84 -10.32 -5.88
C ILE A 129 14.67 -9.73 -7.01
N GLU A 130 14.04 -9.32 -8.13
CA GLU A 130 14.73 -8.73 -9.29
C GLU A 130 15.50 -7.45 -8.93
N LEU A 131 15.02 -6.71 -7.93
CA LEU A 131 15.65 -5.49 -7.45
C LEU A 131 16.65 -5.72 -6.32
N GLY A 132 16.78 -6.93 -5.79
CA GLY A 132 17.62 -7.23 -4.65
C GLY A 132 17.20 -6.50 -3.38
N ILE A 133 15.89 -6.24 -3.18
CA ILE A 133 15.39 -5.61 -1.97
C ILE A 133 15.50 -6.61 -0.82
N GLU A 134 16.20 -6.23 0.23
CA GLU A 134 16.45 -7.09 1.38
C GLU A 134 15.17 -7.44 2.16
N GLY A 135 15.20 -8.63 2.78
CA GLY A 135 14.12 -9.14 3.63
C GLY A 135 13.05 -9.93 2.87
N ASN A 136 12.07 -10.39 3.62
CA ASN A 136 10.95 -11.17 3.07
C ASN A 136 9.83 -10.24 2.60
N ILE A 137 9.98 -9.71 1.39
CA ILE A 137 9.06 -8.71 0.82
C ILE A 137 7.89 -9.37 0.11
N SER A 138 6.68 -8.88 0.41
CA SER A 138 5.41 -9.32 -0.17
C SER A 138 4.34 -8.23 -0.08
N CYS A 139 3.10 -8.54 -0.45
CA CYS A 139 1.97 -7.60 -0.32
C CYS A 139 1.83 -7.01 1.09
N HIS A 140 2.05 -7.82 2.13
CA HIS A 140 1.92 -7.38 3.51
C HIS A 140 3.05 -6.43 3.93
N SER A 141 4.21 -6.56 3.29
CA SER A 141 5.35 -5.65 3.47
C SER A 141 5.00 -4.21 3.10
N LEU A 142 4.23 -3.98 2.03
CA LEU A 142 3.85 -2.64 1.62
C LEU A 142 3.02 -1.92 2.70
N ARG A 143 2.08 -2.63 3.32
CA ARG A 143 1.31 -2.10 4.45
C ARG A 143 2.22 -1.87 5.67
N LYS A 144 3.15 -2.78 5.98
CA LYS A 144 4.13 -2.59 7.05
C LYS A 144 5.03 -1.39 6.78
N THR A 145 5.46 -1.21 5.53
CA THR A 145 6.29 -0.08 5.10
C THR A 145 5.62 1.26 5.40
N PHE A 146 4.32 1.42 5.13
CA PHE A 146 3.59 2.64 5.50
C PHE A 146 3.78 2.98 6.98
N GLY A 147 3.51 2.04 7.86
CA GLY A 147 3.61 2.28 9.30
C GLY A 147 5.04 2.46 9.79
N TYR A 148 6.00 1.70 9.25
CA TYR A 148 7.42 1.87 9.57
C TYR A 148 7.89 3.27 9.17
N GLN A 149 7.58 3.73 7.96
CA GLN A 149 7.95 5.07 7.50
C GLN A 149 7.22 6.18 8.28
N ALA A 150 5.96 5.95 8.70
CA ALA A 150 5.24 6.87 9.56
C ALA A 150 5.92 6.97 10.94
N TRP A 151 6.29 5.84 11.54
CA TRP A 151 7.04 5.81 12.81
C TRP A 151 8.39 6.53 12.69
N LYS A 152 9.17 6.26 11.63
CA LYS A 152 10.46 6.95 11.38
C LYS A 152 10.30 8.47 11.17
N LYS A 153 9.12 8.94 10.77
CA LYS A 153 8.78 10.38 10.70
C LYS A 153 8.28 10.96 12.03
N GLY A 154 8.31 10.19 13.12
CA GLY A 154 7.86 10.64 14.43
C GLY A 154 6.35 10.62 14.66
N VAL A 155 5.57 9.95 13.78
CA VAL A 155 4.13 9.78 14.03
C VAL A 155 3.90 9.00 15.32
N PRO A 156 3.08 9.50 16.27
CA PRO A 156 2.84 8.83 17.54
C PRO A 156 2.38 7.37 17.34
N PRO A 157 2.98 6.39 18.04
CA PRO A 157 2.61 4.98 17.91
C PRO A 157 1.14 4.70 18.15
N ALA A 158 0.47 5.46 19.01
CA ALA A 158 -0.97 5.35 19.26
C ALA A 158 -1.81 5.68 18.00
N LEU A 159 -1.37 6.66 17.19
CA LEU A 159 -2.04 6.98 15.93
C LEU A 159 -1.82 5.88 14.89
N ILE A 160 -0.60 5.34 14.80
CA ILE A 160 -0.30 4.20 13.92
C ILE A 160 -1.13 2.99 14.34
N MET A 161 -1.24 2.71 15.63
CA MET A 161 -2.09 1.66 16.18
C MET A 161 -3.55 1.82 15.75
N SER A 162 -4.08 3.04 15.82
CA SER A 162 -5.44 3.37 15.37
C SER A 162 -5.63 3.12 13.88
N ILE A 163 -4.70 3.59 13.03
CA ILE A 163 -4.74 3.36 11.56
C ILE A 163 -4.79 1.87 11.21
N TYR A 164 -4.10 1.03 11.97
CA TYR A 164 -4.07 -0.41 11.75
C TYR A 164 -5.22 -1.18 12.42
N ASN A 165 -6.02 -0.51 13.26
CA ASN A 165 -7.01 -1.15 14.11
C ASN A 165 -6.38 -2.25 15.00
N HIS A 166 -5.17 -1.99 15.54
CA HIS A 166 -4.51 -2.90 16.47
C HIS A 166 -5.03 -2.67 17.89
N SER A 167 -5.14 -3.76 18.68
CA SER A 167 -5.64 -3.73 20.06
C SER A 167 -4.57 -3.33 21.09
N SER A 168 -3.29 -3.28 20.71
CA SER A 168 -2.21 -2.85 21.61
C SER A 168 -1.00 -2.29 20.86
N LEU A 169 -0.20 -1.49 21.59
CA LEU A 169 1.08 -0.98 21.10
C LEU A 169 2.09 -2.10 20.85
N GLU A 170 2.08 -3.15 21.64
CA GLU A 170 2.91 -4.34 21.47
C GLU A 170 2.70 -5.00 20.11
N ILE A 171 1.43 -5.16 19.71
CA ILE A 171 1.07 -5.68 18.39
C ILE A 171 1.62 -4.75 17.31
N THR A 172 1.51 -3.43 17.50
CA THR A 172 2.00 -2.45 16.53
C THR A 172 3.51 -2.50 16.41
N LYS A 173 4.27 -2.50 17.51
CA LYS A 173 5.74 -2.63 17.50
C LYS A 173 6.19 -3.88 16.75
N ARG A 174 5.61 -5.05 17.12
CA ARG A 174 5.91 -6.32 16.45
C ARG A 174 5.55 -6.28 14.95
N TYR A 175 4.44 -5.65 14.63
CA TYR A 175 3.95 -5.52 13.26
C TYR A 175 4.90 -4.68 12.41
N LEU A 176 5.39 -3.56 12.92
CA LEU A 176 6.33 -2.67 12.23
C LEU A 176 7.73 -3.28 12.11
N SER A 177 8.00 -4.37 12.80
CA SER A 177 9.33 -5.00 12.87
C SER A 177 10.40 -4.03 13.40
N ILE A 178 10.03 -3.19 14.38
CA ILE A 178 10.98 -2.36 15.14
C ILE A 178 11.90 -3.31 15.92
N ASP A 179 13.19 -3.21 15.68
CA ASP A 179 14.22 -4.10 16.22
C ASP A 179 15.29 -3.33 17.01
N GLN A 180 16.42 -3.99 17.26
CA GLN A 180 17.51 -3.43 18.06
C GLN A 180 18.18 -2.27 17.33
N ASP A 181 18.38 -2.37 16.01
CA ASP A 181 19.03 -1.30 15.22
C ASP A 181 18.25 0.01 15.31
N ASP A 182 16.91 -0.07 15.30
CA ASP A 182 16.04 1.10 15.47
C ASP A 182 16.21 1.74 16.87
N LYS A 183 16.51 0.96 17.91
CA LYS A 183 16.77 1.47 19.26
C LYS A 183 18.17 2.09 19.34
N ASP A 184 19.14 1.44 18.73
CA ASP A 184 20.54 1.91 18.72
C ASP A 184 20.64 3.26 18.02
N GLU A 185 19.86 3.47 16.94
CA GLU A 185 19.76 4.78 16.27
C GLU A 185 19.28 5.88 17.23
N VAL A 186 18.36 5.59 18.14
CA VAL A 186 17.93 6.56 19.16
C VAL A 186 19.11 6.93 20.08
N PHE A 187 19.88 5.95 20.56
CA PHE A 187 21.03 6.22 21.43
C PHE A 187 22.11 7.01 20.70
N LEU A 188 22.38 6.69 19.43
CA LEU A 188 23.39 7.40 18.62
C LEU A 188 23.03 8.86 18.38
N ASN A 189 21.73 9.18 18.32
CA ASN A 189 21.24 10.54 18.04
C ASN A 189 20.96 11.37 19.33
N MET A 190 21.02 10.76 20.52
CA MET A 190 20.81 11.44 21.81
C MET A 190 22.15 11.97 22.36
N ASN A 191 22.64 13.07 21.82
CA ASN A 191 23.78 13.83 22.36
C ASN A 191 23.23 14.89 23.33
N LEU A 192 23.22 14.59 24.64
CA LEU A 192 22.80 15.49 25.71
C LEU A 192 23.99 16.22 26.31
#